data_979cbbbe43493679b2657c13f2c50ec7
#
_entry.id   979cbbbe43493679b2657c13f2c50ec7
#
_cell.length_a   1.000
_cell.length_b   1.000
_cell.length_c   1.000
_cell.angle_alpha   90.00
_cell.angle_beta   90.00
_cell.angle_gamma   90.00
#
_symmetry.space_group_name_H-M   'P 1'
#
loop_
_entity.id
_entity.type
_entity.pdbx_description
1 polymer ?
#
loop_
_entity_poly.entity_id
_entity_poly.type
_entity_poly.pdbx_seq_one_letter_code
_entity_poly.pdbx_strand_id
1 'polypeptide(L)'
;MKDRILPILFILFFILPVQAKREPDLYKKADFQRMEHWVDSVFDSMSVKERIGQLFVLAVDVNTSAKNKELIRKYVEEYKVGGLLFTSGDVQKQAELTNYAQSLAKIPLMITMDGEWGLAMRLKNTTKFPINMTLGAIRNDSLIYAYGKEMGRQCRRMGIQVNFAPVLDVNTNPQNPVIGRRSFGENPEQVARKAIAYAKGLESEGIMAVGKNFPGHGDTSEDSHHTLPVVNHSKIHLEKNELLPFKHYIDARLSGMMTGHLLIPALDSTTEL
;
A
#
# COMPACT_ATOMS: atom_id res chain seq x y z
N MET A 1 -56.66 39.46 33.78
CA MET A 1 -56.22 38.26 33.02
C MET A 1 -55.02 38.67 32.26
N LYS A 2 -53.82 38.23 32.66
CA LYS A 2 -52.54 38.51 31.95
C LYS A 2 -52.07 37.19 31.36
N ASP A 3 -52.18 37.10 30.03
CA ASP A 3 -51.71 35.94 29.30
C ASP A 3 -50.16 35.93 29.26
N ARG A 4 -49.59 34.90 29.84
CA ARG A 4 -48.14 34.63 29.77
C ARG A 4 -47.86 33.77 28.53
N ILE A 5 -47.33 34.38 27.48
CA ILE A 5 -46.79 33.67 26.33
C ILE A 5 -45.43 33.13 26.72
N LEU A 6 -45.31 31.79 26.79
CA LEU A 6 -44.07 31.09 27.02
C LEU A 6 -43.31 30.96 25.69
N PRO A 7 -42.08 31.46 25.53
CA PRO A 7 -41.34 31.29 24.31
C PRO A 7 -40.84 29.82 24.23
N ILE A 8 -41.31 29.12 23.19
CA ILE A 8 -40.77 27.78 22.83
C ILE A 8 -39.41 28.00 22.18
N LEU A 9 -38.36 27.65 22.91
CA LEU A 9 -36.98 27.66 22.43
C LEU A 9 -36.80 26.43 21.51
N PHE A 10 -36.80 26.64 20.19
CA PHE A 10 -36.40 25.63 19.20
C PHE A 10 -34.90 25.46 19.25
N ILE A 11 -34.41 24.39 19.93
CA ILE A 11 -33.02 23.98 19.84
C ILE A 11 -32.86 23.21 18.54
N LEU A 12 -32.32 23.87 17.51
CA LEU A 12 -31.85 23.21 16.28
C LEU A 12 -30.60 22.40 16.64
N PHE A 13 -30.76 21.11 16.82
CA PHE A 13 -29.62 20.19 16.81
C PHE A 13 -29.06 20.11 15.38
N PHE A 14 -28.00 20.84 15.13
CA PHE A 14 -27.14 20.58 13.98
C PHE A 14 -26.52 19.20 14.18
N ILE A 15 -27.11 18.17 13.60
CA ILE A 15 -26.49 16.86 13.42
C ILE A 15 -25.45 17.08 12.32
N LEU A 16 -24.22 17.44 12.71
CA LEU A 16 -23.08 17.31 11.80
C LEU A 16 -23.03 15.84 11.41
N PRO A 17 -23.02 15.51 10.11
CA PRO A 17 -22.81 14.12 9.71
C PRO A 17 -21.45 13.70 10.24
N VAL A 18 -21.44 12.86 11.26
CA VAL A 18 -20.24 12.13 11.63
C VAL A 18 -19.92 11.29 10.40
N GLN A 19 -18.92 11.74 9.62
CA GLN A 19 -18.37 10.91 8.56
C GLN A 19 -17.83 9.67 9.24
N ALA A 20 -18.59 8.59 9.19
CA ALA A 20 -18.15 7.30 9.67
C ALA A 20 -16.80 7.03 9.01
N LYS A 21 -15.76 6.80 9.82
CA LYS A 21 -14.45 6.39 9.32
C LYS A 21 -14.68 5.22 8.36
N ARG A 22 -14.36 5.42 7.07
CA ARG A 22 -14.47 4.38 6.07
C ARG A 22 -13.28 3.46 6.22
N GLU A 23 -13.43 2.45 7.07
CA GLU A 23 -12.39 1.46 7.28
C GLU A 23 -12.23 0.54 6.06
N PRO A 24 -11.01 0.09 5.77
CA PRO A 24 -10.75 -0.90 4.73
C PRO A 24 -11.56 -2.19 4.96
N ASP A 25 -12.02 -2.79 3.86
CA ASP A 25 -12.82 -4.02 3.92
C ASP A 25 -12.03 -5.21 4.48
N LEU A 26 -10.71 -5.20 4.36
CA LEU A 26 -9.81 -6.19 4.94
C LEU A 26 -10.01 -6.33 6.46
N TYR A 27 -10.27 -5.22 7.16
CA TYR A 27 -10.42 -5.21 8.63
C TYR A 27 -11.82 -5.57 9.12
N LYS A 28 -12.83 -5.61 8.26
CA LYS A 28 -14.21 -5.91 8.66
C LYS A 28 -14.39 -7.29 9.30
N LYS A 29 -13.47 -8.22 9.03
CA LYS A 29 -13.48 -9.57 9.63
C LYS A 29 -12.74 -9.64 10.98
N ALA A 30 -12.09 -8.54 11.38
CA ALA A 30 -11.37 -8.49 12.64
C ALA A 30 -12.32 -8.28 13.81
N ASP A 31 -11.98 -8.90 14.94
CA ASP A 31 -12.59 -8.56 16.23
C ASP A 31 -11.99 -7.23 16.70
N PHE A 32 -12.69 -6.14 16.45
CA PHE A 32 -12.22 -4.79 16.73
C PHE A 32 -11.91 -4.58 18.21
N GLN A 33 -12.73 -5.08 19.11
CA GLN A 33 -12.50 -4.91 20.55
C GLN A 33 -11.21 -5.60 21.00
N ARG A 34 -11.00 -6.82 20.51
CA ARG A 34 -9.77 -7.57 20.79
C ARG A 34 -8.55 -6.92 20.17
N MET A 35 -8.70 -6.39 18.96
CA MET A 35 -7.64 -5.68 18.23
C MET A 35 -7.25 -4.40 18.97
N GLU A 36 -8.21 -3.54 19.33
CA GLU A 36 -7.97 -2.30 20.08
C GLU A 36 -7.29 -2.58 21.42
N HIS A 37 -7.82 -3.53 22.19
CA HIS A 37 -7.21 -3.91 23.46
C HIS A 37 -5.75 -4.37 23.31
N TRP A 38 -5.45 -5.16 22.27
CA TRP A 38 -4.08 -5.60 21.99
C TRP A 38 -3.20 -4.41 21.59
N VAL A 39 -3.68 -3.54 20.71
CA VAL A 39 -2.95 -2.34 20.25
C VAL A 39 -2.62 -1.44 21.43
N ASP A 40 -3.60 -1.11 22.27
CA ASP A 40 -3.41 -0.26 23.44
C ASP A 40 -2.39 -0.87 24.40
N SER A 41 -2.54 -2.15 24.72
CA SER A 41 -1.61 -2.87 25.60
C SER A 41 -0.17 -2.85 25.09
N VAL A 42 0.04 -3.06 23.79
CA VAL A 42 1.36 -3.01 23.18
C VAL A 42 1.90 -1.58 23.16
N PHE A 43 1.07 -0.61 22.72
CA PHE A 43 1.45 0.80 22.62
C PHE A 43 1.87 1.37 23.98
N ASP A 44 1.11 1.08 25.04
CA ASP A 44 1.40 1.58 26.40
C ASP A 44 2.68 0.96 26.99
N SER A 45 3.04 -0.25 26.54
CA SER A 45 4.28 -0.91 26.95
C SER A 45 5.54 -0.38 26.26
N MET A 46 5.39 0.44 25.18
CA MET A 46 6.50 0.93 24.37
C MET A 46 6.98 2.31 24.83
N SER A 47 8.31 2.48 24.84
CA SER A 47 8.95 3.79 24.90
C SER A 47 8.71 4.59 23.61
N VAL A 48 8.88 5.91 23.65
CA VAL A 48 8.77 6.78 22.47
C VAL A 48 9.69 6.31 21.34
N LYS A 49 10.93 5.89 21.67
CA LYS A 49 11.89 5.36 20.70
C LYS A 49 11.36 4.11 20.00
N GLU A 50 10.77 3.19 20.74
CA GLU A 50 10.18 1.96 20.19
C GLU A 50 8.97 2.29 19.32
N ARG A 51 8.09 3.21 19.74
CA ARG A 51 6.95 3.68 18.92
C ARG A 51 7.41 4.28 17.59
N ILE A 52 8.48 5.09 17.61
CA ILE A 52 9.07 5.63 16.37
C ILE A 52 9.63 4.50 15.51
N GLY A 53 10.33 3.53 16.10
CA GLY A 53 10.85 2.36 15.37
C GLY A 53 9.77 1.60 14.61
N GLN A 54 8.57 1.44 15.18
CA GLN A 54 7.44 0.75 14.54
C GLN A 54 6.94 1.43 13.26
N LEU A 55 7.27 2.70 13.02
CA LEU A 55 6.90 3.40 11.79
C LEU A 55 7.81 3.06 10.59
N PHE A 56 8.92 2.35 10.82
CA PHE A 56 9.89 2.03 9.78
C PHE A 56 9.76 0.60 9.29
N VAL A 57 9.83 0.45 7.97
CA VAL A 57 10.03 -0.80 7.26
C VAL A 57 11.37 -0.71 6.54
N LEU A 58 12.34 -1.53 6.93
CA LEU A 58 13.70 -1.45 6.40
C LEU A 58 13.97 -2.53 5.36
N ALA A 59 14.63 -2.14 4.28
CA ALA A 59 15.01 -3.06 3.21
C ALA A 59 16.16 -3.99 3.65
N VAL A 60 16.02 -5.25 3.31
CA VAL A 60 17.04 -6.28 3.55
C VAL A 60 17.20 -7.19 2.33
N ASP A 61 18.43 -7.61 2.06
CA ASP A 61 18.69 -8.54 0.99
C ASP A 61 18.34 -9.97 1.40
N VAL A 62 17.93 -10.77 0.42
CA VAL A 62 17.62 -12.18 0.63
C VAL A 62 18.91 -13.02 0.52
N ASN A 63 19.80 -12.84 1.49
CA ASN A 63 20.99 -13.70 1.65
C ASN A 63 21.17 -14.08 3.12
N THR A 64 21.66 -15.28 3.37
CA THR A 64 21.79 -15.87 4.72
C THR A 64 23.17 -15.68 5.32
N SER A 65 23.97 -14.72 4.82
CA SER A 65 25.29 -14.42 5.38
C SER A 65 25.20 -13.94 6.84
N ALA A 66 26.26 -14.19 7.61
CA ALA A 66 26.33 -13.72 9.01
C ALA A 66 26.16 -12.20 9.11
N LYS A 67 26.73 -11.43 8.17
CA LYS A 67 26.61 -9.97 8.10
C LYS A 67 25.15 -9.53 7.92
N ASN A 68 24.40 -10.20 7.04
CA ASN A 68 22.98 -9.85 6.81
C ASN A 68 22.11 -10.25 8.00
N LYS A 69 22.36 -11.41 8.61
CA LYS A 69 21.65 -11.81 9.84
C LYS A 69 21.93 -10.84 11.00
N GLU A 70 23.16 -10.36 11.13
CA GLU A 70 23.52 -9.33 12.12
C GLU A 70 22.80 -8.00 11.86
N LEU A 71 22.69 -7.59 10.59
CA LEU A 71 21.94 -6.40 10.21
C LEU A 71 20.46 -6.53 10.57
N ILE A 72 19.83 -7.67 10.26
CA ILE A 72 18.45 -7.97 10.64
C ILE A 72 18.30 -7.92 12.17
N ARG A 73 19.21 -8.54 12.91
CA ARG A 73 19.21 -8.52 14.37
C ARG A 73 19.24 -7.10 14.91
N LYS A 74 20.10 -6.25 14.37
CA LYS A 74 20.20 -4.84 14.73
C LYS A 74 18.89 -4.08 14.47
N TYR A 75 18.27 -4.27 13.31
CA TYR A 75 16.99 -3.65 12.97
C TYR A 75 15.89 -4.06 13.95
N VAL A 76 15.80 -5.33 14.28
CA VAL A 76 14.74 -5.86 15.13
C VAL A 76 14.99 -5.56 16.61
N GLU A 77 16.19 -5.80 17.12
CA GLU A 77 16.48 -5.71 18.57
C GLU A 77 16.88 -4.31 19.04
N GLU A 78 17.60 -3.53 18.22
CA GLU A 78 18.04 -2.19 18.61
C GLU A 78 17.10 -1.10 18.15
N TYR A 79 16.70 -1.13 16.85
CA TYR A 79 15.86 -0.10 16.26
C TYR A 79 14.37 -0.36 16.46
N LYS A 80 13.98 -1.60 16.80
CA LYS A 80 12.58 -1.99 17.04
C LYS A 80 11.68 -1.66 15.86
N VAL A 81 12.16 -1.92 14.64
CA VAL A 81 11.42 -1.62 13.41
C VAL A 81 10.10 -2.37 13.35
N GLY A 82 9.09 -1.76 12.72
CA GLY A 82 7.76 -2.34 12.53
C GLY A 82 7.73 -3.42 11.44
N GLY A 83 8.68 -3.40 10.50
CA GLY A 83 8.70 -4.39 9.43
C GLY A 83 9.99 -4.46 8.65
N LEU A 84 10.05 -5.44 7.74
CA LEU A 84 11.14 -5.64 6.80
C LEU A 84 10.60 -5.76 5.38
N LEU A 85 11.30 -5.13 4.43
CA LEU A 85 11.10 -5.27 2.99
C LEU A 85 12.19 -6.18 2.43
N PHE A 86 11.82 -7.37 1.97
CA PHE A 86 12.75 -8.23 1.26
C PHE A 86 12.89 -7.80 -0.21
N THR A 87 14.12 -7.50 -0.64
CA THR A 87 14.39 -6.97 -1.98
C THR A 87 14.38 -8.07 -3.04
N SER A 88 15.39 -8.90 -3.11
CA SER A 88 15.46 -10.00 -4.10
C SER A 88 16.33 -11.15 -3.63
N GLY A 89 16.04 -12.36 -4.13
CA GLY A 89 16.83 -13.53 -3.81
C GLY A 89 16.12 -14.84 -4.07
N ASP A 90 16.41 -15.84 -3.23
CA ASP A 90 15.84 -17.18 -3.31
C ASP A 90 14.67 -17.34 -2.33
N VAL A 91 13.64 -18.08 -2.76
CA VAL A 91 12.42 -18.29 -1.96
C VAL A 91 12.67 -18.99 -0.63
N GLN A 92 13.60 -19.96 -0.60
CA GLN A 92 13.91 -20.71 0.64
C GLN A 92 14.67 -19.81 1.63
N LYS A 93 15.63 -19.02 1.11
CA LYS A 93 16.38 -18.07 1.94
C LYS A 93 15.49 -16.97 2.53
N GLN A 94 14.52 -16.48 1.76
CA GLN A 94 13.57 -15.50 2.29
C GLN A 94 12.73 -16.10 3.43
N ALA A 95 12.25 -17.34 3.29
CA ALA A 95 11.52 -18.02 4.36
C ALA A 95 12.38 -18.20 5.62
N GLU A 96 13.66 -18.60 5.45
CA GLU A 96 14.61 -18.71 6.57
C GLU A 96 14.82 -17.38 7.28
N LEU A 97 15.04 -16.29 6.52
CA LEU A 97 15.26 -14.96 7.08
C LEU A 97 13.99 -14.39 7.74
N THR A 98 12.81 -14.66 7.18
CA THR A 98 11.53 -14.30 7.80
C THR A 98 11.40 -14.97 9.18
N ASN A 99 11.62 -16.28 9.25
CA ASN A 99 11.54 -17.00 10.51
C ASN A 99 12.60 -16.51 11.52
N TYR A 100 13.82 -16.26 11.05
CA TYR A 100 14.88 -15.70 11.90
C TYR A 100 14.48 -14.33 12.46
N ALA A 101 14.04 -13.40 11.62
CA ALA A 101 13.63 -12.06 12.05
C ALA A 101 12.46 -12.12 13.05
N GLN A 102 11.43 -12.93 12.76
CA GLN A 102 10.27 -13.11 13.64
C GLN A 102 10.66 -13.72 14.99
N SER A 103 11.66 -14.61 15.03
CA SER A 103 12.14 -15.19 16.30
C SER A 103 12.84 -14.20 17.23
N LEU A 104 13.36 -13.09 16.69
CA LEU A 104 13.99 -12.01 17.43
C LEU A 104 12.97 -10.94 17.89
N ALA A 105 11.82 -10.88 17.22
CA ALA A 105 10.87 -9.79 17.38
C ALA A 105 10.00 -9.98 18.63
N LYS A 106 9.96 -8.96 19.49
CA LYS A 106 9.01 -8.90 20.61
C LYS A 106 7.57 -8.62 20.14
N ILE A 107 7.44 -7.76 19.13
CA ILE A 107 6.19 -7.47 18.43
C ILE A 107 6.34 -8.08 17.02
N PRO A 108 5.37 -8.86 16.53
CA PRO A 108 5.46 -9.47 15.21
C PRO A 108 5.77 -8.44 14.12
N LEU A 109 6.77 -8.74 13.29
CA LEU A 109 7.17 -7.85 12.19
C LEU A 109 6.19 -7.94 11.03
N MET A 110 5.94 -6.81 10.40
CA MET A 110 5.26 -6.73 9.12
C MET A 110 6.25 -7.04 8.00
N ILE A 111 6.09 -8.18 7.34
CA ILE A 111 6.93 -8.55 6.20
C ILE A 111 6.27 -8.02 4.93
N THR A 112 7.04 -7.29 4.14
CA THR A 112 6.57 -6.60 2.94
C THR A 112 7.38 -7.00 1.72
N MET A 113 6.80 -6.83 0.54
CA MET A 113 7.47 -7.11 -0.74
C MET A 113 6.86 -6.30 -1.89
N ASP A 114 7.67 -5.94 -2.88
CA ASP A 114 7.20 -5.51 -4.19
C ASP A 114 6.96 -6.73 -5.09
N GLY A 115 5.74 -7.19 -5.15
CA GLY A 115 5.34 -8.31 -6.01
C GLY A 115 4.28 -7.88 -7.02
N GLU A 116 4.58 -6.86 -7.85
CA GLU A 116 3.58 -6.23 -8.75
C GLU A 116 2.97 -7.24 -9.73
N TRP A 117 3.80 -8.13 -10.28
CA TRP A 117 3.37 -9.24 -11.16
C TRP A 117 3.75 -10.61 -10.57
N GLY A 118 3.72 -10.71 -9.25
CA GLY A 118 3.97 -11.93 -8.50
C GLY A 118 5.34 -11.98 -7.83
N LEU A 119 5.53 -13.02 -7.03
CA LEU A 119 6.77 -13.18 -6.26
C LEU A 119 8.01 -13.31 -7.16
N ALA A 120 7.86 -13.78 -8.40
CA ALA A 120 8.94 -13.90 -9.36
C ALA A 120 9.58 -12.55 -9.77
N MET A 121 8.93 -11.44 -9.46
CA MET A 121 9.55 -10.12 -9.58
C MET A 121 10.80 -10.00 -8.68
N ARG A 122 10.79 -10.65 -7.53
CA ARG A 122 11.83 -10.56 -6.49
C ARG A 122 12.49 -11.90 -6.18
N LEU A 123 11.73 -13.00 -6.19
CA LEU A 123 12.18 -14.29 -5.73
C LEU A 123 12.39 -15.28 -6.88
N LYS A 124 13.59 -15.83 -6.96
CA LYS A 124 13.90 -16.95 -7.86
C LYS A 124 13.10 -18.19 -7.46
N ASN A 125 12.90 -19.09 -8.43
CA ASN A 125 12.21 -20.37 -8.23
C ASN A 125 10.75 -20.25 -7.82
N THR A 126 10.08 -19.15 -8.22
CA THR A 126 8.64 -18.94 -8.08
C THR A 126 7.95 -18.84 -9.44
N THR A 127 6.63 -19.02 -9.47
CA THR A 127 5.86 -18.93 -10.71
C THR A 127 5.97 -17.53 -11.32
N LYS A 128 6.34 -17.50 -12.61
CA LYS A 128 6.37 -16.25 -13.39
C LYS A 128 5.01 -15.98 -13.99
N PHE A 129 4.48 -14.81 -13.72
CA PHE A 129 3.24 -14.32 -14.32
C PHE A 129 3.52 -13.20 -15.33
N PRO A 130 2.55 -12.92 -16.24
CA PRO A 130 2.67 -11.78 -17.13
C PRO A 130 2.76 -10.45 -16.35
N ILE A 131 3.45 -9.48 -16.94
CA ILE A 131 3.53 -8.11 -16.40
C ILE A 131 2.18 -7.39 -16.52
N ASN A 132 2.00 -6.32 -15.74
CA ASN A 132 0.71 -5.63 -15.61
C ASN A 132 0.16 -5.10 -16.94
N MET A 133 0.97 -4.58 -17.84
CA MET A 133 0.52 -4.13 -19.16
C MET A 133 -0.13 -5.28 -19.96
N THR A 134 0.44 -6.49 -19.90
CA THR A 134 -0.16 -7.68 -20.52
C THR A 134 -1.47 -8.08 -19.84
N LEU A 135 -1.51 -8.02 -18.52
CA LEU A 135 -2.72 -8.27 -17.73
C LEU A 135 -3.81 -7.23 -18.02
N GLY A 136 -3.43 -5.99 -18.29
CA GLY A 136 -4.33 -4.91 -18.69
C GLY A 136 -5.13 -5.23 -19.95
N ALA A 137 -4.56 -5.98 -20.91
CA ALA A 137 -5.24 -6.39 -22.13
C ALA A 137 -6.33 -7.46 -21.93
N ILE A 138 -6.39 -8.11 -20.77
CA ILE A 138 -7.42 -9.11 -20.46
C ILE A 138 -8.76 -8.39 -20.26
N ARG A 139 -9.79 -8.79 -21.02
CA ARG A 139 -11.11 -8.15 -20.97
C ARG A 139 -11.89 -8.49 -19.69
N ASN A 140 -11.76 -9.73 -19.22
CA ASN A 140 -12.51 -10.23 -18.06
C ASN A 140 -11.79 -9.91 -16.75
N ASP A 141 -12.30 -8.95 -15.98
CA ASP A 141 -11.72 -8.51 -14.70
C ASP A 141 -11.77 -9.61 -13.61
N SER A 142 -12.64 -10.62 -13.75
CA SER A 142 -12.64 -11.75 -12.81
C SER A 142 -11.37 -12.60 -12.88
N LEU A 143 -10.69 -12.62 -14.04
CA LEU A 143 -9.37 -13.26 -14.17
C LEU A 143 -8.28 -12.46 -13.44
N ILE A 144 -8.39 -11.14 -13.44
CA ILE A 144 -7.47 -10.26 -12.69
C ILE A 144 -7.68 -10.44 -11.18
N TYR A 145 -8.95 -10.56 -10.74
CA TYR A 145 -9.24 -10.89 -9.34
C TYR A 145 -8.67 -12.26 -8.95
N ALA A 146 -8.88 -13.29 -9.77
CA ALA A 146 -8.34 -14.64 -9.53
C ALA A 146 -6.81 -14.64 -9.48
N TYR A 147 -6.17 -13.86 -10.36
CA TYR A 147 -4.73 -13.63 -10.34
C TYR A 147 -4.28 -12.98 -9.03
N GLY A 148 -4.94 -11.89 -8.61
CA GLY A 148 -4.66 -11.22 -7.33
C GLY A 148 -4.83 -12.16 -6.12
N LYS A 149 -5.87 -13.01 -6.16
CA LYS A 149 -6.10 -14.03 -5.14
C LYS A 149 -4.96 -15.05 -5.07
N GLU A 150 -4.47 -15.53 -6.22
CA GLU A 150 -3.32 -16.43 -6.25
C GLU A 150 -2.05 -15.75 -5.70
N MET A 151 -1.82 -14.47 -6.03
CA MET A 151 -0.72 -13.70 -5.45
C MET A 151 -0.84 -13.59 -3.93
N GLY A 152 -2.05 -13.31 -3.43
CA GLY A 152 -2.32 -13.27 -1.99
C GLY A 152 -2.02 -14.61 -1.31
N ARG A 153 -2.44 -15.72 -1.91
CA ARG A 153 -2.14 -17.07 -1.43
C ARG A 153 -0.64 -17.34 -1.35
N GLN A 154 0.12 -16.94 -2.36
CA GLN A 154 1.59 -17.08 -2.38
C GLN A 154 2.25 -16.19 -1.32
N CYS A 155 1.84 -14.93 -1.20
CA CYS A 155 2.32 -14.02 -0.16
C CYS A 155 2.11 -14.60 1.24
N ARG A 156 0.89 -15.08 1.53
CA ARG A 156 0.56 -15.68 2.81
C ARG A 156 1.44 -16.90 3.12
N ARG A 157 1.68 -17.77 2.14
CA ARG A 157 2.57 -18.94 2.29
C ARG A 157 4.00 -18.54 2.61
N MET A 158 4.45 -17.38 2.13
CA MET A 158 5.80 -16.84 2.36
C MET A 158 5.90 -15.97 3.61
N GLY A 159 4.83 -15.83 4.38
CA GLY A 159 4.81 -14.97 5.56
C GLY A 159 4.85 -13.48 5.23
N ILE A 160 4.39 -13.08 4.06
CA ILE A 160 4.30 -11.69 3.61
C ILE A 160 2.90 -11.19 3.93
N GLN A 161 2.80 -10.09 4.70
CA GLN A 161 1.53 -9.47 5.09
C GLN A 161 1.14 -8.30 4.17
N VAL A 162 2.12 -7.65 3.54
CA VAL A 162 1.90 -6.47 2.70
C VAL A 162 2.56 -6.66 1.35
N ASN A 163 1.80 -6.50 0.28
CA ASN A 163 2.34 -6.41 -1.07
C ASN A 163 2.23 -4.95 -1.57
N PHE A 164 3.35 -4.33 -1.89
CA PHE A 164 3.38 -3.00 -2.50
C PHE A 164 2.95 -3.05 -3.97
N ALA A 165 1.69 -3.42 -4.14
CA ALA A 165 0.95 -3.54 -5.39
C ALA A 165 -0.56 -3.38 -5.10
N PRO A 166 -1.35 -2.95 -6.08
CA PRO A 166 -1.06 -2.74 -7.51
C PRO A 166 -0.45 -1.38 -7.84
N VAL A 167 0.11 -1.27 -9.06
CA VAL A 167 0.45 0.00 -9.69
C VAL A 167 -0.84 0.65 -10.21
N LEU A 168 -1.12 1.87 -9.77
CA LEU A 168 -2.29 2.69 -10.16
C LEU A 168 -1.94 3.77 -11.19
N ASP A 169 -0.64 3.91 -11.51
CA ASP A 169 -0.16 4.87 -12.47
C ASP A 169 -0.71 4.60 -13.87
N VAL A 170 -1.21 5.64 -14.53
CA VAL A 170 -1.68 5.59 -15.91
C VAL A 170 -0.52 5.90 -16.84
N ASN A 171 -0.18 5.00 -17.77
CA ASN A 171 0.98 5.18 -18.65
C ASN A 171 0.65 6.14 -19.79
N THR A 172 0.55 7.43 -19.50
CA THR A 172 0.26 8.48 -20.48
C THR A 172 1.48 8.90 -21.29
N ASN A 173 2.69 8.74 -20.72
CA ASN A 173 3.94 8.99 -21.43
C ASN A 173 4.59 7.66 -21.88
N PRO A 174 4.63 7.37 -23.20
CA PRO A 174 5.25 6.15 -23.71
C PRO A 174 6.76 6.04 -23.43
N GLN A 175 7.42 7.17 -23.16
CA GLN A 175 8.85 7.25 -22.86
C GLN A 175 9.15 7.24 -21.36
N ASN A 176 8.14 7.03 -20.50
CA ASN A 176 8.33 6.98 -19.07
C ASN A 176 9.32 5.87 -18.68
N PRO A 177 10.44 6.22 -18.00
CA PRO A 177 11.49 5.24 -17.72
C PRO A 177 11.17 4.32 -16.52
N VAL A 178 10.18 4.68 -15.70
CA VAL A 178 9.88 4.02 -14.43
C VAL A 178 8.62 3.17 -14.50
N ILE A 179 7.53 3.73 -14.99
CA ILE A 179 6.22 3.08 -15.00
C ILE A 179 6.06 2.16 -16.21
N GLY A 180 5.94 2.71 -17.41
CA GLY A 180 5.84 1.93 -18.63
C GLY A 180 4.99 0.68 -18.50
N ARG A 181 5.58 -0.48 -18.77
CA ARG A 181 4.91 -1.80 -18.70
C ARG A 181 4.45 -2.24 -17.30
N ARG A 182 4.81 -1.52 -16.24
CA ARG A 182 4.32 -1.77 -14.88
C ARG A 182 2.87 -1.31 -14.72
N SER A 183 2.40 -0.36 -15.52
CA SER A 183 1.00 0.06 -15.56
C SER A 183 0.10 -1.03 -16.18
N PHE A 184 -1.19 -1.00 -15.83
CA PHE A 184 -2.23 -1.80 -16.50
C PHE A 184 -2.70 -1.18 -17.84
N GLY A 185 -2.22 -0.01 -18.22
CA GLY A 185 -2.54 0.62 -19.50
C GLY A 185 -2.50 2.15 -19.48
N GLU A 186 -3.09 2.73 -20.53
CA GLU A 186 -3.09 4.17 -20.81
C GLU A 186 -4.47 4.82 -20.51
N ASN A 187 -5.49 4.01 -20.25
CA ASN A 187 -6.83 4.50 -19.93
C ASN A 187 -7.05 4.47 -18.42
N PRO A 188 -7.33 5.63 -17.78
CA PRO A 188 -7.46 5.73 -16.32
C PRO A 188 -8.54 4.82 -15.72
N GLU A 189 -9.70 4.72 -16.39
CA GLU A 189 -10.80 3.87 -15.94
C GLU A 189 -10.44 2.37 -16.02
N GLN A 190 -9.72 1.98 -17.07
CA GLN A 190 -9.24 0.62 -17.21
C GLN A 190 -8.20 0.28 -16.14
N VAL A 191 -7.22 1.18 -15.92
CA VAL A 191 -6.21 1.02 -14.87
C VAL A 191 -6.89 0.87 -13.51
N ALA A 192 -7.84 1.74 -13.17
CA ALA A 192 -8.60 1.67 -11.93
C ALA A 192 -9.28 0.30 -11.75
N ARG A 193 -10.06 -0.14 -12.73
CA ARG A 193 -10.79 -1.43 -12.66
C ARG A 193 -9.86 -2.62 -12.49
N LYS A 194 -8.77 -2.69 -13.25
CA LYS A 194 -7.78 -3.78 -13.20
C LYS A 194 -7.07 -3.81 -11.85
N ALA A 195 -6.56 -2.67 -11.42
CA ALA A 195 -5.86 -2.54 -10.14
C ALA A 195 -6.77 -2.89 -8.96
N ILE A 196 -8.04 -2.43 -8.96
CA ILE A 196 -9.01 -2.76 -7.92
C ILE A 196 -9.34 -4.26 -7.91
N ALA A 197 -9.53 -4.87 -9.07
CA ALA A 197 -9.77 -6.32 -9.16
C ALA A 197 -8.59 -7.11 -8.58
N TYR A 198 -7.36 -6.75 -8.94
CA TYR A 198 -6.13 -7.34 -8.40
C TYR A 198 -6.04 -7.17 -6.87
N ALA A 199 -6.21 -5.94 -6.37
CA ALA A 199 -6.13 -5.65 -4.95
C ALA A 199 -7.19 -6.40 -4.13
N LYS A 200 -8.45 -6.45 -4.61
CA LYS A 200 -9.51 -7.24 -3.97
C LYS A 200 -9.15 -8.73 -3.91
N GLY A 201 -8.49 -9.24 -4.93
CA GLY A 201 -7.95 -10.61 -4.92
C GLY A 201 -6.91 -10.82 -3.83
N LEU A 202 -5.92 -9.92 -3.70
CA LEU A 202 -4.92 -9.95 -2.63
C LEU A 202 -5.58 -9.93 -1.24
N GLU A 203 -6.50 -9.00 -1.02
CA GLU A 203 -7.14 -8.80 0.29
C GLU A 203 -8.12 -9.92 0.64
N SER A 204 -8.66 -10.63 -0.34
CA SER A 204 -9.46 -11.84 -0.08
C SER A 204 -8.68 -12.95 0.62
N GLU A 205 -7.33 -12.92 0.48
CA GLU A 205 -6.39 -13.84 1.14
C GLU A 205 -5.74 -13.25 2.39
N GLY A 206 -6.18 -12.07 2.84
CA GLY A 206 -5.69 -11.42 4.05
C GLY A 206 -4.38 -10.65 3.86
N ILE A 207 -3.98 -10.35 2.62
CA ILE A 207 -2.77 -9.58 2.31
C ILE A 207 -3.15 -8.13 2.05
N MET A 208 -2.53 -7.21 2.77
CA MET A 208 -2.71 -5.78 2.56
C MET A 208 -2.20 -5.38 1.17
N ALA A 209 -3.10 -4.87 0.33
CA ALA A 209 -2.75 -4.30 -0.96
C ALA A 209 -2.38 -2.82 -0.79
N VAL A 210 -1.31 -2.38 -1.46
CA VAL A 210 -0.85 -0.98 -1.41
C VAL A 210 -0.79 -0.41 -2.82
N GLY A 211 -1.80 0.38 -3.16
CA GLY A 211 -1.85 1.07 -4.45
C GLY A 211 -0.77 2.14 -4.57
N LYS A 212 -0.06 2.19 -5.69
CA LYS A 212 1.08 3.10 -5.92
C LYS A 212 1.15 3.61 -7.34
N ASN A 213 1.79 4.72 -7.63
CA ASN A 213 2.54 5.68 -6.78
C ASN A 213 1.76 7.00 -6.71
N PHE A 214 1.04 7.24 -5.62
CA PHE A 214 0.21 8.44 -5.47
C PHE A 214 1.09 9.72 -5.53
N PRO A 215 0.64 10.80 -6.19
CA PRO A 215 -0.65 10.98 -6.87
C PRO A 215 -0.64 10.63 -8.38
N GLY A 216 0.40 9.96 -8.89
CA GLY A 216 0.51 9.48 -10.26
C GLY A 216 1.87 9.81 -10.88
N HIS A 217 2.61 8.76 -11.26
CA HIS A 217 3.97 8.84 -11.83
C HIS A 217 4.00 8.49 -13.32
N GLY A 218 2.83 8.22 -13.93
CA GLY A 218 2.78 7.63 -15.28
C GLY A 218 3.14 8.56 -16.43
N ASP A 219 3.14 9.87 -16.21
CA ASP A 219 3.48 10.89 -17.23
C ASP A 219 4.87 11.51 -17.07
N THR A 220 5.65 11.10 -16.08
CA THR A 220 6.98 11.67 -15.86
C THR A 220 7.99 11.18 -16.89
N SER A 221 8.99 12.02 -17.18
CA SER A 221 10.13 11.69 -18.06
C SER A 221 11.39 11.36 -17.27
N GLU A 222 11.35 11.40 -15.97
CA GLU A 222 12.48 11.20 -15.05
C GLU A 222 12.17 10.14 -14.01
N ASP A 223 13.22 9.53 -13.45
CA ASP A 223 13.13 8.54 -12.39
C ASP A 223 13.22 9.21 -11.02
N SER A 224 12.17 9.05 -10.21
CA SER A 224 12.11 9.58 -8.83
C SER A 224 13.13 8.97 -7.85
N HIS A 225 13.83 7.92 -8.24
CA HIS A 225 14.96 7.40 -7.47
C HIS A 225 16.24 8.23 -7.62
N HIS A 226 16.31 9.08 -8.62
CA HIS A 226 17.50 9.87 -8.95
C HIS A 226 17.28 11.37 -8.98
N THR A 227 16.05 11.80 -9.27
CA THR A 227 15.67 13.21 -9.39
C THR A 227 14.32 13.43 -8.70
N LEU A 228 13.86 14.69 -8.65
CA LEU A 228 12.49 15.02 -8.26
C LEU A 228 11.68 15.33 -9.51
N PRO A 229 10.95 14.35 -10.10
CA PRO A 229 10.20 14.58 -11.31
C PRO A 229 9.07 15.57 -11.10
N VAL A 230 8.82 16.41 -12.10
CA VAL A 230 7.75 17.41 -12.07
C VAL A 230 6.59 16.95 -12.97
N VAL A 231 5.39 16.91 -12.41
CA VAL A 231 4.14 16.69 -13.16
C VAL A 231 3.45 18.04 -13.34
N ASN A 232 3.62 18.64 -14.52
CA ASN A 232 3.18 20.01 -14.79
C ASN A 232 1.83 20.05 -15.53
N HIS A 233 0.80 19.41 -14.94
CA HIS A 233 -0.56 19.42 -15.47
C HIS A 233 -1.48 20.32 -14.65
N SER A 234 -2.56 20.78 -15.28
CA SER A 234 -3.62 21.47 -14.55
C SER A 234 -4.34 20.52 -13.58
N LYS A 235 -4.91 21.04 -12.49
CA LYS A 235 -5.68 20.25 -11.54
C LYS A 235 -6.81 19.46 -12.22
N ILE A 236 -7.50 20.06 -13.20
CA ILE A 236 -8.57 19.39 -13.96
C ILE A 236 -8.02 18.19 -14.74
N HIS A 237 -6.82 18.28 -15.30
CA HIS A 237 -6.18 17.16 -15.99
C HIS A 237 -5.84 16.04 -15.00
N LEU A 238 -5.22 16.39 -13.88
CA LEU A 238 -4.85 15.43 -12.83
C LEU A 238 -6.07 14.68 -12.30
N GLU A 239 -7.18 15.37 -12.04
CA GLU A 239 -8.42 14.77 -11.56
C GLU A 239 -9.04 13.76 -12.54
N LYS A 240 -8.86 13.97 -13.84
CA LYS A 240 -9.41 13.11 -14.90
C LYS A 240 -8.50 11.94 -15.28
N ASN A 241 -7.21 12.05 -15.02
CA ASN A 241 -6.21 11.07 -15.44
C ASN A 241 -5.50 10.45 -14.25
N GLU A 242 -4.50 11.14 -13.69
CA GLU A 242 -3.58 10.58 -12.70
C GLU A 242 -4.29 10.22 -11.38
N LEU A 243 -5.14 11.10 -10.87
CA LEU A 243 -5.84 10.92 -9.60
C LEU A 243 -7.05 9.99 -9.67
N LEU A 244 -7.62 9.77 -10.86
CA LEU A 244 -8.84 8.98 -11.02
C LEU A 244 -8.70 7.55 -10.51
N PRO A 245 -7.65 6.77 -10.86
CA PRO A 245 -7.46 5.42 -10.33
C PRO A 245 -7.33 5.39 -8.81
N PHE A 246 -6.65 6.36 -8.21
CA PHE A 246 -6.48 6.45 -6.77
C PHE A 246 -7.79 6.75 -6.06
N LYS A 247 -8.61 7.65 -6.61
CA LYS A 247 -9.94 7.93 -6.08
C LYS A 247 -10.82 6.69 -6.06
N HIS A 248 -10.89 5.96 -7.18
CA HIS A 248 -11.64 4.70 -7.27
C HIS A 248 -11.11 3.64 -6.31
N TYR A 249 -9.78 3.59 -6.10
CA TYR A 249 -9.13 2.67 -5.16
C TYR A 249 -9.54 2.97 -3.72
N ILE A 250 -9.59 4.25 -3.32
CA ILE A 250 -10.05 4.69 -2.00
C ILE A 250 -11.54 4.36 -1.82
N ASP A 251 -12.37 4.65 -2.84
CA ASP A 251 -13.80 4.37 -2.81
C ASP A 251 -14.08 2.85 -2.72
N ALA A 252 -13.19 2.02 -3.25
CA ALA A 252 -13.23 0.57 -3.12
C ALA A 252 -12.80 0.05 -1.73
N ARG A 253 -12.41 0.93 -0.80
CA ARG A 253 -12.02 0.64 0.59
C ARG A 253 -10.86 -0.36 0.70
N LEU A 254 -9.86 -0.17 -0.13
CA LEU A 254 -8.64 -0.97 -0.12
C LEU A 254 -7.62 -0.43 0.89
N SER A 255 -6.72 -1.29 1.39
CA SER A 255 -6.02 -1.09 2.66
C SER A 255 -4.96 -0.01 2.67
N GLY A 256 -4.18 0.15 1.61
CA GLY A 256 -2.99 0.99 1.65
C GLY A 256 -2.75 1.79 0.39
N MET A 257 -2.00 2.88 0.55
CA MET A 257 -1.54 3.72 -0.56
C MET A 257 -0.11 4.17 -0.30
N MET A 258 0.73 4.09 -1.32
CA MET A 258 2.11 4.55 -1.30
C MET A 258 2.23 5.87 -2.05
N THR A 259 2.78 6.88 -1.39
CA THR A 259 3.11 8.18 -2.02
C THR A 259 4.42 8.09 -2.80
N GLY A 260 4.45 8.73 -3.96
CA GLY A 260 5.67 8.93 -4.75
C GLY A 260 6.39 10.23 -4.36
N HIS A 261 7.68 10.31 -4.69
CA HIS A 261 8.45 11.55 -4.58
C HIS A 261 8.29 12.34 -5.88
N LEU A 262 7.31 13.24 -5.93
CA LEU A 262 6.91 14.00 -7.11
C LEU A 262 6.61 15.44 -6.73
N LEU A 263 7.01 16.38 -7.59
CA LEU A 263 6.57 17.77 -7.49
C LEU A 263 5.37 17.98 -8.43
N ILE A 264 4.25 18.41 -7.87
CA ILE A 264 3.02 18.67 -8.63
C ILE A 264 2.49 20.06 -8.27
N PRO A 265 2.96 21.10 -8.98
CA PRO A 265 2.66 22.50 -8.64
C PRO A 265 1.18 22.84 -8.59
N ALA A 266 0.33 22.11 -9.35
CA ALA A 266 -1.12 22.30 -9.35
C ALA A 266 -1.81 21.80 -8.05
N LEU A 267 -1.14 20.96 -7.25
CA LEU A 267 -1.63 20.46 -5.95
C LEU A 267 -0.94 21.17 -4.79
N ASP A 268 0.37 21.31 -4.88
CA ASP A 268 1.18 22.04 -3.91
C ASP A 268 2.36 22.69 -4.65
N SER A 269 2.48 24.01 -4.51
CA SER A 269 3.55 24.79 -5.13
C SER A 269 4.78 24.97 -4.22
N THR A 270 4.73 24.47 -2.98
CA THR A 270 5.87 24.52 -2.07
C THR A 270 6.89 23.46 -2.44
N THR A 271 8.17 23.83 -2.39
CA THR A 271 9.30 22.92 -2.65
C THR A 271 10.00 22.50 -1.36
N GLU A 272 9.42 22.81 -0.22
CA GLU A 272 9.95 22.39 1.08
C GLU A 272 9.58 20.90 1.30
N LEU A 273 10.61 20.07 1.41
CA LEU A 273 10.54 18.65 1.72
C LEU A 273 10.70 18.42 3.21
#